data_dea2b7f1ac15c5d1686fdd12f0bc52bb
#
_entry.id   dea2b7f1ac15c5d1686fdd12f0bc52bb
#
_cell.length_a   1.000
_cell.length_b   1.000
_cell.length_c   1.000
_cell.angle_alpha   90.00
_cell.angle_beta   90.00
_cell.angle_gamma   90.00
#
_symmetry.space_group_name_H-M   'P 1'
#
loop_
_entity.id
_entity.type
_entity.pdbx_description
1 polymer ?
#
loop_
_entity_poly.entity_id
_entity_poly.type
_entity_poly.pdbx_seq_one_letter_code
_entity_poly.pdbx_strand_id
1 'polypeptide(L)'
;TRQIGWYDPLAQSFICDEEGGVFLTGIDIFFKTKDANIPISMQIRTMENGYPTKDILPFSDVTINPSDVELSDNAAIPSRFTFRSPVYIKQSIEYCFVLLSDSNEYTVWISRMGDIDVTGTRTISEQPYAGVLFKSQNASTWTADQYEDLKFTVYRAKFNQTQGIAMLNNAELGKGNGGTKNLIENPILTLKPTQQLSLPSGNNYNF
;
A
#
# COMPACT_ATOMS: atom_id res chain seq x y z
N THR A 1 -7.04 -1.92 30.47
CA THR A 1 -7.08 -1.18 29.19
C THR A 1 -5.71 -1.39 28.54
N ARG A 2 -5.63 -2.22 27.51
CA ARG A 2 -4.39 -2.40 26.74
C ARG A 2 -4.23 -1.15 25.90
N GLN A 3 -3.16 -0.41 26.09
CA GLN A 3 -2.82 0.71 25.25
C GLN A 3 -2.34 0.10 23.92
N ILE A 4 -3.11 0.30 22.85
CA ILE A 4 -2.71 -0.10 21.52
C ILE A 4 -1.65 0.91 21.09
N GLY A 5 -0.41 0.48 21.02
CA GLY A 5 0.73 1.26 20.54
C GLY A 5 1.54 0.44 19.57
N TRP A 6 2.02 1.06 18.50
CA TRP A 6 2.93 0.43 17.57
C TRP A 6 4.36 0.54 18.12
N TYR A 7 5.13 -0.55 18.07
CA TYR A 7 6.55 -0.54 18.43
C TYR A 7 7.40 -0.15 17.22
N ASP A 8 8.15 0.93 17.37
CA ASP A 8 9.17 1.42 16.43
C ASP A 8 8.78 1.30 14.94
N PRO A 9 7.66 1.90 14.52
CA PRO A 9 7.23 1.88 13.12
C PRO A 9 8.29 2.44 12.19
N LEU A 10 8.43 1.79 11.02
CA LEU A 10 9.31 2.23 9.94
C LEU A 10 8.49 2.66 8.74
N ALA A 11 8.94 3.70 8.06
CA ALA A 11 8.38 4.08 6.77
C ALA A 11 9.50 4.32 5.77
N GLN A 12 9.26 3.95 4.52
CA GLN A 12 10.17 4.22 3.41
C GLN A 12 9.42 4.97 2.32
N SER A 13 9.92 6.14 1.95
CA SER A 13 9.33 6.87 0.84
C SER A 13 9.81 6.36 -0.51
N PHE A 14 8.99 6.58 -1.52
CA PHE A 14 9.26 6.26 -2.92
C PHE A 14 8.47 7.15 -3.86
N ILE A 15 8.97 7.31 -5.08
CA ILE A 15 8.34 8.12 -6.14
C ILE A 15 8.14 7.22 -7.36
N CYS A 16 7.03 7.40 -8.05
CA CYS A 16 6.77 6.83 -9.35
C CYS A 16 7.06 7.87 -10.44
N ASP A 17 7.98 7.58 -11.34
CA ASP A 17 8.35 8.42 -12.50
C ASP A 17 7.65 8.01 -13.80
N GLU A 18 6.86 6.93 -13.78
CA GLU A 18 6.15 6.47 -14.97
C GLU A 18 4.99 7.38 -15.35
N GLU A 19 4.92 7.71 -16.64
CA GLU A 19 3.87 8.55 -17.21
C GLU A 19 2.48 7.96 -16.96
N GLY A 20 1.57 8.79 -16.42
CA GLY A 20 0.22 8.37 -16.04
C GLY A 20 0.12 7.63 -14.71
N GLY A 21 1.24 7.39 -14.02
CA GLY A 21 1.27 6.65 -12.76
C GLY A 21 1.14 5.14 -12.94
N VAL A 22 1.08 4.42 -11.83
CA VAL A 22 1.04 2.95 -11.80
C VAL A 22 0.01 2.42 -10.82
N PHE A 23 -0.39 1.18 -11.00
CA PHE A 23 -1.23 0.44 -10.06
C PHE A 23 -0.39 -0.61 -9.35
N LEU A 24 -0.12 -0.41 -8.06
CA LEU A 24 0.65 -1.35 -7.26
C LEU A 24 -0.20 -2.55 -6.86
N THR A 25 0.38 -3.74 -6.94
CA THR A 25 -0.25 -5.00 -6.54
C THR A 25 0.30 -5.57 -5.24
N GLY A 26 1.49 -5.18 -4.85
CA GLY A 26 2.14 -5.59 -3.62
C GLY A 26 3.54 -5.07 -3.47
N ILE A 27 4.10 -5.26 -2.27
CA ILE A 27 5.46 -4.89 -1.93
C ILE A 27 6.11 -6.06 -1.19
N ASP A 28 7.33 -6.40 -1.57
CA ASP A 28 8.17 -7.36 -0.86
C ASP A 28 9.06 -6.64 0.15
N ILE A 29 9.11 -7.16 1.35
CA ILE A 29 10.00 -6.74 2.43
C ILE A 29 10.86 -7.93 2.86
N PHE A 30 12.08 -7.67 3.27
CA PHE A 30 13.04 -8.69 3.66
C PHE A 30 13.26 -8.64 5.18
N PHE A 31 12.89 -9.72 5.86
CA PHE A 31 12.98 -9.82 7.32
C PHE A 31 14.18 -10.66 7.74
N LYS A 32 14.81 -10.27 8.85
CA LYS A 32 15.82 -11.05 9.53
C LYS A 32 15.24 -11.80 10.73
N THR A 33 14.35 -11.16 11.48
CA THR A 33 13.64 -11.75 12.62
C THR A 33 12.15 -11.44 12.54
N LYS A 34 11.35 -12.23 13.25
CA LYS A 34 9.90 -12.04 13.35
C LYS A 34 9.40 -12.47 14.73
N ASP A 35 8.26 -11.94 15.12
CA ASP A 35 7.48 -12.43 16.26
C ASP A 35 6.83 -13.78 15.93
N ALA A 36 6.61 -14.60 16.93
CA ALA A 36 5.97 -15.90 16.75
C ALA A 36 4.43 -15.82 16.65
N ASN A 37 3.82 -14.80 17.23
CA ASN A 37 2.37 -14.70 17.43
C ASN A 37 1.74 -13.39 16.95
N ILE A 38 2.50 -12.28 16.97
CA ILE A 38 1.99 -10.95 16.67
C ILE A 38 2.18 -10.65 15.19
N PRO A 39 1.12 -10.32 14.44
CA PRO A 39 1.21 -10.01 13.01
C PRO A 39 1.89 -8.68 12.73
N ILE A 40 2.27 -8.49 11.47
CA ILE A 40 2.81 -7.24 10.96
C ILE A 40 1.91 -6.70 9.84
N SER A 41 1.70 -5.38 9.84
CA SER A 41 0.87 -4.69 8.86
C SER A 41 1.70 -3.75 8.00
N MET A 42 1.26 -3.55 6.77
CA MET A 42 1.79 -2.55 5.85
C MET A 42 0.66 -1.64 5.37
N GLN A 43 0.96 -0.35 5.25
CA GLN A 43 0.05 0.67 4.71
C GLN A 43 0.81 1.56 3.73
N ILE A 44 0.20 1.95 2.62
CA ILE A 44 0.72 3.05 1.79
C ILE A 44 0.05 4.34 2.25
N ARG A 45 0.86 5.34 2.55
CA ARG A 45 0.40 6.66 3.00
C ARG A 45 0.89 7.76 2.08
N THR A 46 0.16 8.86 2.10
CA THR A 46 0.60 10.09 1.44
C THR A 46 1.74 10.73 2.20
N MET A 47 2.48 11.58 1.50
CA MET A 47 3.53 12.41 2.09
C MET A 47 3.10 13.87 2.04
N GLU A 48 3.44 14.63 3.07
CA GLU A 48 3.23 16.08 3.13
C GLU A 48 4.44 16.74 3.78
N ASN A 49 4.94 17.80 3.16
CA ASN A 49 6.14 18.52 3.60
C ASN A 49 7.36 17.60 3.83
N GLY A 50 7.48 16.51 3.05
CA GLY A 50 8.57 15.54 3.14
C GLY A 50 8.43 14.53 4.31
N TYR A 51 7.25 14.40 4.92
CA TYR A 51 6.99 13.45 6.00
C TYR A 51 5.74 12.59 5.74
N PRO A 52 5.74 11.34 6.26
CA PRO A 52 4.56 10.48 6.22
C PRO A 52 3.35 11.10 6.92
N THR A 53 2.21 11.10 6.27
CA THR A 53 0.93 11.53 6.85
C THR A 53 0.22 10.36 7.54
N LYS A 54 -1.01 10.62 8.02
CA LYS A 54 -1.92 9.59 8.53
C LYS A 54 -2.88 9.05 7.45
N ASP A 55 -2.87 9.67 6.27
CA ASP A 55 -3.81 9.35 5.20
C ASP A 55 -3.35 8.11 4.45
N ILE A 56 -4.12 7.03 4.62
CA ILE A 56 -3.85 5.72 4.02
C ILE A 56 -4.54 5.67 2.65
N LEU A 57 -3.82 5.21 1.63
CA LEU A 57 -4.43 4.99 0.32
C LEU A 57 -5.43 3.82 0.39
N PRO A 58 -6.57 3.92 -0.31
CA PRO A 58 -7.56 2.85 -0.34
C PRO A 58 -6.93 1.52 -0.78
N PHE A 59 -7.31 0.42 -0.12
CA PHE A 59 -6.89 -0.96 -0.38
C PHE A 59 -5.41 -1.27 -0.08
N SER A 60 -4.64 -0.34 0.48
CA SER A 60 -3.21 -0.52 0.76
C SER A 60 -2.90 -1.01 2.17
N ASP A 61 -3.90 -1.20 3.01
CA ASP A 61 -3.74 -1.75 4.37
C ASP A 61 -3.77 -3.27 4.31
N VAL A 62 -2.64 -3.90 4.60
CA VAL A 62 -2.45 -5.35 4.52
C VAL A 62 -1.76 -5.85 5.77
N THR A 63 -2.33 -6.87 6.40
CA THR A 63 -1.73 -7.56 7.54
C THR A 63 -1.37 -8.99 7.14
N ILE A 64 -0.16 -9.42 7.46
CA ILE A 64 0.29 -10.80 7.30
C ILE A 64 0.62 -11.42 8.65
N ASN A 65 0.31 -12.71 8.79
CA ASN A 65 0.60 -13.46 10.02
C ASN A 65 2.08 -13.83 10.09
N PRO A 66 2.60 -14.12 11.30
CA PRO A 66 3.97 -14.57 11.44
C PRO A 66 4.31 -15.84 10.63
N SER A 67 3.33 -16.72 10.37
CA SER A 67 3.50 -17.90 9.51
C SER A 67 3.84 -17.54 8.07
N ASP A 68 3.38 -16.40 7.59
CA ASP A 68 3.52 -15.95 6.20
C ASP A 68 4.77 -15.05 6.02
N VAL A 69 5.45 -14.75 7.12
CA VAL A 69 6.70 -13.98 7.10
C VAL A 69 7.87 -14.93 6.94
N GLU A 70 8.57 -14.79 5.82
CA GLU A 70 9.81 -15.52 5.53
C GLU A 70 11.03 -14.79 6.10
N LEU A 71 11.99 -15.54 6.59
CA LEU A 71 13.24 -15.02 7.15
C LEU A 71 14.43 -15.31 6.23
N SER A 72 15.40 -14.43 6.25
CA SER A 72 16.61 -14.58 5.47
C SER A 72 17.82 -13.98 6.17
N ASP A 73 18.91 -14.74 6.25
CA ASP A 73 20.18 -14.27 6.82
C ASP A 73 21.00 -13.40 5.86
N ASN A 74 20.61 -13.35 4.59
CA ASN A 74 21.30 -12.62 3.53
C ASN A 74 20.37 -11.70 2.73
N ALA A 75 19.18 -11.42 3.23
CA ALA A 75 18.16 -10.62 2.54
C ALA A 75 17.76 -11.15 1.15
N ALA A 76 17.82 -12.46 0.90
CA ALA A 76 17.48 -13.03 -0.40
C ALA A 76 16.02 -13.48 -0.50
N ILE A 77 15.37 -13.78 0.64
CA ILE A 77 14.01 -14.32 0.67
C ILE A 77 13.05 -13.20 1.09
N PRO A 78 12.10 -12.83 0.23
CA PRO A 78 11.13 -11.78 0.53
C PRO A 78 9.89 -12.31 1.24
N SER A 79 9.24 -11.46 2.02
CA SER A 79 7.86 -11.62 2.47
C SER A 79 6.99 -10.63 1.73
N ARG A 80 5.92 -11.12 1.07
CA ARG A 80 5.07 -10.31 0.21
C ARG A 80 3.83 -9.80 0.91
N PHE A 81 3.64 -8.50 0.87
CA PHE A 81 2.39 -7.84 1.21
C PHE A 81 1.59 -7.62 -0.08
N THR A 82 0.57 -8.45 -0.30
CA THR A 82 -0.28 -8.38 -1.50
C THR A 82 -1.51 -7.53 -1.21
N PHE A 83 -1.73 -6.48 -2.00
CA PHE A 83 -2.90 -5.62 -1.84
C PHE A 83 -4.17 -6.31 -2.32
N ARG A 84 -5.26 -6.09 -1.61
CA ARG A 84 -6.57 -6.66 -1.94
C ARG A 84 -7.07 -6.21 -3.32
N SER A 85 -6.74 -5.01 -3.71
CA SER A 85 -6.99 -4.42 -5.02
C SER A 85 -5.78 -3.59 -5.41
N PRO A 86 -5.52 -3.41 -6.71
CA PRO A 86 -4.42 -2.56 -7.15
C PRO A 86 -4.56 -1.13 -6.60
N VAL A 87 -3.48 -0.59 -6.04
CA VAL A 87 -3.43 0.74 -5.44
C VAL A 87 -2.82 1.73 -6.43
N TYR A 88 -3.56 2.75 -6.79
CA TYR A 88 -3.09 3.74 -7.76
C TYR A 88 -2.12 4.72 -7.13
N ILE A 89 -0.95 4.85 -7.74
CA ILE A 89 0.11 5.79 -7.41
C ILE A 89 0.26 6.79 -8.56
N LYS A 90 0.14 8.07 -8.26
CA LYS A 90 0.27 9.14 -9.26
C LYS A 90 1.73 9.35 -9.62
N GLN A 91 1.96 9.75 -10.87
CA GLN A 91 3.26 10.15 -11.37
C GLN A 91 3.81 11.36 -10.58
N SER A 92 5.10 11.33 -10.29
CA SER A 92 5.87 12.42 -9.65
C SER A 92 5.31 12.88 -8.28
N ILE A 93 4.49 12.05 -7.65
CA ILE A 93 4.04 12.25 -6.27
C ILE A 93 4.77 11.28 -5.37
N GLU A 94 5.29 11.80 -4.26
CA GLU A 94 5.93 10.99 -3.23
C GLU A 94 4.89 10.31 -2.34
N TYR A 95 5.09 9.03 -2.10
CA TYR A 95 4.34 8.21 -1.16
C TYR A 95 5.31 7.47 -0.25
N CYS A 96 4.81 6.89 0.82
CA CYS A 96 5.59 5.98 1.63
C CYS A 96 4.78 4.72 1.95
N PHE A 97 5.47 3.60 2.12
CA PHE A 97 4.88 2.47 2.81
C PHE A 97 5.34 2.49 4.27
N VAL A 98 4.45 2.11 5.16
CA VAL A 98 4.66 2.10 6.62
C VAL A 98 4.49 0.68 7.12
N LEU A 99 5.47 0.19 7.88
CA LEU A 99 5.43 -1.10 8.56
C LEU A 99 5.05 -0.88 10.03
N LEU A 100 4.07 -1.64 10.50
CA LEU A 100 3.46 -1.51 11.81
C LEU A 100 3.32 -2.87 12.49
N SER A 101 3.75 -3.00 13.72
CA SER A 101 3.49 -4.17 14.55
C SER A 101 3.39 -3.79 16.02
N ASP A 102 2.65 -4.56 16.80
CA ASP A 102 2.63 -4.48 18.27
C ASP A 102 3.79 -5.25 18.92
N SER A 103 4.76 -5.69 18.13
CA SER A 103 5.94 -6.43 18.56
C SER A 103 7.23 -5.70 18.17
N ASN A 104 8.22 -5.77 19.03
CA ASN A 104 9.58 -5.30 18.79
C ASN A 104 10.53 -6.39 18.24
N GLU A 105 10.01 -7.58 17.96
CA GLU A 105 10.83 -8.71 17.48
C GLU A 105 11.01 -8.73 15.96
N TYR A 106 10.27 -7.89 15.24
CA TYR A 106 10.45 -7.75 13.79
C TYR A 106 11.68 -6.91 13.49
N THR A 107 12.65 -7.47 12.76
CA THR A 107 13.76 -6.71 12.18
C THR A 107 13.80 -6.91 10.67
N VAL A 108 14.09 -5.83 9.96
CA VAL A 108 14.13 -5.79 8.49
C VAL A 108 15.52 -5.50 7.99
N TRP A 109 15.81 -5.95 6.78
CA TRP A 109 17.07 -5.64 6.12
C TRP A 109 17.06 -4.23 5.56
N ILE A 110 18.14 -3.51 5.87
CA ILE A 110 18.41 -2.16 5.37
C ILE A 110 19.73 -2.14 4.60
N SER A 111 19.92 -1.14 3.77
CA SER A 111 21.23 -0.75 3.26
C SER A 111 21.64 0.57 3.91
N ARG A 112 22.91 0.68 4.31
CA ARG A 112 23.47 1.90 4.89
C ARG A 112 24.65 2.35 4.07
N MET A 113 24.69 3.63 3.74
CA MET A 113 25.80 4.23 3.02
C MET A 113 27.11 4.08 3.80
N GLY A 114 28.14 3.57 3.12
CA GLY A 114 29.46 3.33 3.70
C GLY A 114 29.66 1.98 4.40
N ASP A 115 28.58 1.22 4.64
CA ASP A 115 28.69 -0.14 5.18
C ASP A 115 29.09 -1.16 4.10
N ILE A 116 29.61 -2.28 4.56
CA ILE A 116 29.94 -3.40 3.69
C ILE A 116 28.67 -4.26 3.50
N ASP A 117 28.42 -4.70 2.28
CA ASP A 117 27.28 -5.56 1.96
C ASP A 117 27.36 -6.93 2.69
N VAL A 118 26.25 -7.67 2.72
CA VAL A 118 26.19 -8.97 3.39
C VAL A 118 27.14 -10.03 2.80
N THR A 119 27.70 -9.80 1.62
CA THR A 119 28.72 -10.68 1.02
C THR A 119 30.13 -10.39 1.51
N GLY A 120 30.33 -9.25 2.19
CA GLY A 120 31.61 -8.82 2.71
C GLY A 120 32.60 -8.30 1.65
N THR A 121 32.13 -8.08 0.44
CA THR A 121 33.02 -7.77 -0.71
C THR A 121 32.85 -6.39 -1.28
N ARG A 122 31.73 -5.71 -1.02
CA ARG A 122 31.39 -4.43 -1.64
C ARG A 122 30.92 -3.41 -0.61
N THR A 123 31.47 -2.21 -0.67
CA THR A 123 30.97 -1.07 0.11
C THR A 123 29.77 -0.46 -0.60
N ILE A 124 28.71 -0.17 0.15
CA ILE A 124 27.50 0.47 -0.32
C ILE A 124 27.83 1.95 -0.56
N SER A 125 27.94 2.35 -1.82
CA SER A 125 28.32 3.71 -2.23
C SER A 125 27.20 4.50 -2.87
N GLU A 126 26.08 3.83 -3.21
CA GLU A 126 24.94 4.44 -3.89
C GLU A 126 23.63 3.87 -3.34
N GLN A 127 22.65 4.74 -3.19
CA GLN A 127 21.25 4.36 -2.96
C GLN A 127 20.49 4.54 -4.28
N PRO A 128 19.91 3.46 -4.84
CA PRO A 128 19.35 3.50 -6.21
C PRO A 128 18.06 4.29 -6.35
N TYR A 129 17.42 4.69 -5.24
CA TYR A 129 16.16 5.42 -5.24
C TYR A 129 16.25 6.70 -4.41
N ALA A 130 15.57 7.75 -4.92
CA ALA A 130 15.39 9.01 -4.21
C ALA A 130 14.30 8.86 -3.13
N GLY A 131 14.51 7.97 -2.17
CA GLY A 131 13.62 7.76 -1.03
C GLY A 131 14.33 8.05 0.28
N VAL A 132 13.58 8.13 1.35
CA VAL A 132 14.07 8.37 2.71
C VAL A 132 13.45 7.35 3.65
N LEU A 133 14.27 6.78 4.52
CA LEU A 133 13.80 5.97 5.64
C LEU A 133 13.36 6.88 6.78
N PHE A 134 12.21 6.58 7.35
CA PHE A 134 11.67 7.26 8.51
C PHE A 134 11.50 6.29 9.66
N LYS A 135 11.94 6.71 10.85
CA LYS A 135 11.81 5.99 12.10
C LYS A 135 10.81 6.72 13.00
N SER A 136 9.96 6.00 13.71
CA SER A 136 8.96 6.56 14.60
C SER A 136 8.79 5.70 15.85
N GLN A 137 8.29 6.29 16.92
CA GLN A 137 7.86 5.56 18.11
C GLN A 137 6.33 5.44 18.22
N ASN A 138 5.58 6.16 17.38
CA ASN A 138 4.12 6.29 17.53
C ASN A 138 3.36 6.31 16.19
N ALA A 139 4.03 6.02 15.06
CA ALA A 139 3.50 6.08 13.69
C ALA A 139 2.89 7.46 13.29
N SER A 140 3.25 8.51 14.01
CA SER A 140 2.70 9.86 13.85
C SER A 140 3.78 10.94 13.77
N THR A 141 4.85 10.77 14.53
CA THR A 141 6.01 11.66 14.52
C THR A 141 7.19 10.90 13.94
N TRP A 142 7.79 11.44 12.89
CA TRP A 142 8.79 10.75 12.09
C TRP A 142 10.14 11.46 12.14
N THR A 143 11.21 10.67 12.25
CA THR A 143 12.58 11.13 12.10
C THR A 143 13.15 10.56 10.81
N ALA A 144 13.55 11.43 9.89
CA ALA A 144 14.14 11.05 8.61
C ALA A 144 15.58 10.57 8.79
N ASP A 145 15.95 9.49 8.13
CA ASP A 145 17.30 8.97 8.04
C ASP A 145 17.70 8.88 6.55
N GLN A 146 18.62 9.74 6.14
CA GLN A 146 19.05 9.86 4.73
C GLN A 146 20.19 8.88 4.37
N TYR A 147 20.72 8.16 5.35
CA TYR A 147 21.84 7.25 5.14
C TYR A 147 21.42 5.79 5.07
N GLU A 148 20.19 5.50 5.44
CA GLU A 148 19.63 4.15 5.47
C GLU A 148 18.38 4.07 4.60
N ASP A 149 18.24 2.94 3.89
CA ASP A 149 17.03 2.58 3.15
C ASP A 149 16.64 1.15 3.46
N LEU A 150 15.34 0.89 3.51
CA LEU A 150 14.81 -0.47 3.57
C LEU A 150 15.11 -1.21 2.25
N LYS A 151 15.42 -2.48 2.34
CA LYS A 151 15.40 -3.34 1.16
C LYS A 151 13.96 -3.73 0.84
N PHE A 152 13.49 -3.36 -0.34
CA PHE A 152 12.14 -3.66 -0.80
C PHE A 152 12.07 -3.87 -2.31
N THR A 153 10.97 -4.47 -2.76
CA THR A 153 10.63 -4.60 -4.18
C THR A 153 9.17 -4.25 -4.38
N VAL A 154 8.87 -3.36 -5.31
CA VAL A 154 7.51 -2.94 -5.62
C VAL A 154 7.00 -3.66 -6.86
N TYR A 155 5.76 -4.16 -6.80
CA TYR A 155 5.10 -4.83 -7.91
C TYR A 155 3.94 -4.00 -8.44
N ARG A 156 3.89 -3.86 -9.75
CA ARG A 156 2.82 -3.16 -10.44
C ARG A 156 1.96 -4.11 -11.27
N ALA A 157 0.70 -3.75 -11.46
CA ALA A 157 -0.19 -4.43 -12.39
C ALA A 157 0.27 -4.17 -13.84
N LYS A 158 0.25 -5.23 -14.66
CA LYS A 158 0.34 -5.14 -16.10
C LYS A 158 -1.03 -5.46 -16.68
N PHE A 159 -1.73 -4.47 -17.21
CA PHE A 159 -3.03 -4.67 -17.84
C PHE A 159 -2.86 -5.25 -19.23
N ASN A 160 -3.57 -6.34 -19.51
CA ASN A 160 -3.54 -6.99 -20.81
C ASN A 160 -4.60 -6.44 -21.78
N GLN A 161 -5.53 -5.63 -21.27
CA GLN A 161 -6.62 -5.02 -22.02
C GLN A 161 -6.73 -3.55 -21.70
N THR A 162 -7.09 -2.74 -22.68
CA THR A 162 -7.30 -1.30 -22.56
C THR A 162 -8.70 -0.92 -22.09
N GLN A 163 -9.61 -1.89 -22.06
CA GLN A 163 -11.01 -1.69 -21.68
C GLN A 163 -11.46 -2.82 -20.75
N GLY A 164 -12.33 -2.49 -19.81
CA GLY A 164 -12.98 -3.44 -18.92
C GLY A 164 -14.45 -3.07 -18.72
N ILE A 165 -15.27 -4.08 -18.40
CA ILE A 165 -16.68 -3.88 -18.06
C ILE A 165 -16.83 -4.18 -16.58
N ALA A 166 -17.33 -3.21 -15.81
CA ALA A 166 -17.73 -3.41 -14.43
C ALA A 166 -19.25 -3.56 -14.37
N MET A 167 -19.71 -4.70 -13.86
CA MET A 167 -21.13 -4.90 -13.57
C MET A 167 -21.37 -4.66 -12.09
N LEU A 168 -22.07 -3.58 -11.77
CA LEU A 168 -22.44 -3.22 -10.41
C LEU A 168 -23.82 -3.75 -10.10
N ASN A 169 -23.89 -4.73 -9.20
CA ASN A 169 -25.16 -5.32 -8.75
C ASN A 169 -25.43 -4.90 -7.30
N ASN A 170 -26.60 -4.40 -7.03
CA ASN A 170 -27.08 -4.21 -5.66
C ASN A 170 -27.87 -5.45 -5.22
N ALA A 171 -27.24 -6.29 -4.42
CA ALA A 171 -27.82 -7.53 -3.92
C ALA A 171 -29.09 -7.33 -3.05
N GLU A 172 -29.26 -6.14 -2.46
CA GLU A 172 -30.45 -5.82 -1.66
C GLU A 172 -31.66 -5.51 -2.53
N LEU A 173 -31.45 -4.94 -3.72
CA LEU A 173 -32.52 -4.70 -4.68
C LEU A 173 -32.96 -5.99 -5.40
N GLY A 174 -32.16 -7.04 -5.33
CA GLY A 174 -32.43 -8.34 -5.94
C GLY A 174 -33.21 -9.34 -5.09
N LYS A 175 -33.63 -8.98 -3.86
CA LYS A 175 -34.42 -9.86 -2.98
C LYS A 175 -35.88 -9.96 -3.40
N GLY A 176 -36.11 -10.54 -4.53
CA GLY A 176 -37.47 -10.86 -5.00
C GLY A 176 -37.39 -11.52 -6.36
N ASN A 177 -37.83 -12.78 -6.44
CA ASN A 177 -37.99 -13.55 -7.67
C ASN A 177 -36.77 -13.65 -8.59
N GLY A 178 -35.58 -13.90 -8.03
CA GLY A 178 -34.43 -14.39 -8.81
C GLY A 178 -33.84 -13.44 -9.84
N GLY A 179 -34.14 -12.17 -9.79
CA GLY A 179 -33.63 -11.17 -10.71
C GLY A 179 -33.15 -9.91 -10.02
N THR A 180 -32.20 -9.22 -10.59
CA THR A 180 -31.87 -7.83 -10.28
C THR A 180 -33.10 -6.98 -10.53
N LYS A 181 -33.70 -6.42 -9.48
CA LYS A 181 -34.79 -5.48 -9.69
C LYS A 181 -34.25 -4.24 -10.41
N ASN A 182 -34.95 -3.85 -11.44
CA ASN A 182 -34.69 -2.59 -12.12
C ASN A 182 -34.83 -1.45 -11.08
N LEU A 183 -33.87 -0.55 -11.01
CA LEU A 183 -33.92 0.65 -10.19
C LEU A 183 -35.18 1.49 -10.44
N ILE A 184 -35.79 1.38 -11.63
CA ILE A 184 -37.05 2.03 -12.00
C ILE A 184 -38.26 1.41 -11.30
N GLU A 185 -38.21 0.10 -10.98
CA GLU A 185 -39.31 -0.58 -10.26
C GLU A 185 -39.25 -0.37 -8.74
N ASN A 186 -38.09 0.03 -8.24
CA ASN A 186 -37.89 0.49 -6.88
C ASN A 186 -37.35 1.91 -6.90
N PRO A 187 -38.18 2.87 -7.34
CA PRO A 187 -37.68 4.22 -7.45
C PRO A 187 -37.27 4.69 -6.07
N ILE A 188 -36.02 5.08 -5.93
CA ILE A 188 -35.61 5.99 -4.89
C ILE A 188 -36.24 7.34 -5.27
N LEU A 189 -37.55 7.42 -5.08
CA LEU A 189 -38.35 8.60 -5.46
C LEU A 189 -37.90 9.87 -4.74
N THR A 190 -37.07 9.70 -3.73
CA THR A 190 -36.52 10.78 -2.91
C THR A 190 -35.17 11.28 -3.39
N LEU A 191 -34.45 10.55 -4.24
CA LEU A 191 -33.22 10.98 -4.85
C LEU A 191 -33.52 11.57 -6.24
N LYS A 192 -34.22 12.67 -6.26
CA LYS A 192 -34.13 13.55 -7.45
C LYS A 192 -32.73 14.13 -7.43
N PRO A 193 -31.88 13.89 -8.46
CA PRO A 193 -30.67 14.65 -8.60
C PRO A 193 -31.07 16.11 -8.63
N THR A 194 -30.67 16.86 -7.62
CA THR A 194 -30.89 18.31 -7.56
C THR A 194 -29.99 19.06 -8.54
N GLN A 195 -29.05 18.35 -9.15
CA GLN A 195 -28.20 18.85 -10.21
C GLN A 195 -28.35 17.98 -11.44
N GLN A 196 -28.60 18.62 -12.54
CA GLN A 196 -28.54 17.98 -13.85
C GLN A 196 -27.08 17.64 -14.11
N LEU A 197 -26.72 16.36 -13.98
CA LEU A 197 -25.44 15.87 -14.44
C LEU A 197 -25.41 16.02 -15.96
N SER A 198 -24.61 16.98 -16.42
CA SER A 198 -24.27 17.08 -17.84
C SER A 198 -23.31 15.97 -18.17
N LEU A 199 -23.85 14.83 -18.63
CA LEU A 199 -23.05 13.73 -19.09
C LEU A 199 -22.51 14.04 -20.49
N PRO A 200 -21.23 13.72 -20.78
CA PRO A 200 -20.69 13.92 -22.13
C PRO A 200 -21.54 13.19 -23.16
N SER A 201 -21.88 13.88 -24.24
CA SER A 201 -22.64 13.29 -25.33
C SER A 201 -21.88 12.14 -25.99
N GLY A 202 -22.51 10.98 -26.14
CA GLY A 202 -21.96 9.80 -26.81
C GLY A 202 -21.66 8.62 -25.88
N ASN A 203 -21.84 8.75 -24.58
CA ASN A 203 -21.70 7.63 -23.65
C ASN A 203 -23.09 7.14 -23.20
N ASN A 204 -23.30 5.84 -23.27
CA ASN A 204 -24.47 5.20 -22.68
C ASN A 204 -24.18 4.94 -21.20
N TYR A 205 -24.87 5.65 -20.32
CA TYR A 205 -24.84 5.41 -18.89
C TYR A 205 -26.07 4.62 -18.50
N ASN A 206 -25.88 3.39 -18.02
CA ASN A 206 -26.93 2.60 -17.39
C ASN A 206 -26.79 2.77 -15.87
N PHE A 207 -27.79 3.34 -15.23
CA PHE A 207 -27.89 3.46 -13.78
C PHE A 207 -28.68 2.31 -13.20
#